data_7d8bc0ed24190655e85558c85b322631
#
_entry.id   7d8bc0ed24190655e85558c85b322631
#
_cell.length_a   1.000
_cell.length_b   1.000
_cell.length_c   1.000
_cell.angle_alpha   90.00
_cell.angle_beta   90.00
_cell.angle_gamma   90.00
#
_symmetry.space_group_name_H-M   'P 1'
#
loop_
_entity.id
_entity.type
_entity.pdbx_description
1 polymer ?
#
loop_
_entity_poly.entity_id
_entity_poly.type
_entity_poly.pdbx_seq_one_letter_code
_entity_poly.pdbx_strand_id
1 'polypeptide(L)'
;MLIALLGAGIPALVGAALHPSVGEPYQETRLYFGTERTDGRGPVEEQEFMRFLNREITPAFPEGLTLQDGYGQWRGQDGKVVHETSYEVVLLYPEKEADARNTRIERIRQAYEDQYRQDSVGRSDDKVSAGF
;
A
#
# COMPACT_ATOMS: atom_id res chain seq x y z
N MET A 1 33.31 -31.81 -4.97
CA MET A 1 31.94 -31.37 -5.32
C MET A 1 31.19 -30.82 -4.11
N LEU A 2 31.09 -31.58 -3.06
CA LEU A 2 30.44 -31.11 -1.80
C LEU A 2 31.10 -29.86 -1.25
N ILE A 3 32.41 -29.79 -1.30
CA ILE A 3 33.16 -28.63 -0.79
C ILE A 3 32.84 -27.37 -1.56
N ALA A 4 32.67 -27.48 -2.88
CA ALA A 4 32.33 -26.34 -3.74
C ALA A 4 30.91 -25.81 -3.45
N LEU A 5 29.96 -26.72 -3.21
CA LEU A 5 28.58 -26.34 -2.83
C LEU A 5 28.54 -25.67 -1.47
N LEU A 6 29.29 -26.17 -0.50
CA LEU A 6 29.41 -25.57 0.81
C LEU A 6 30.07 -24.19 0.72
N GLY A 7 31.08 -24.04 -0.10
CA GLY A 7 31.74 -22.76 -0.32
C GLY A 7 30.83 -21.72 -0.96
N ALA A 8 29.90 -22.13 -1.82
CA ALA A 8 28.94 -21.22 -2.44
C ALA A 8 27.82 -20.81 -1.48
N GLY A 9 27.42 -21.69 -0.56
CA GLY A 9 26.36 -21.39 0.41
C GLY A 9 26.81 -20.58 1.62
N ILE A 10 28.06 -20.79 2.09
CA ILE A 10 28.59 -20.14 3.28
C ILE A 10 28.58 -18.61 3.19
N PRO A 11 28.99 -17.96 2.09
CA PRO A 11 28.95 -16.49 2.02
C PRO A 11 27.56 -15.91 2.24
N ALA A 12 26.53 -16.53 1.69
CA ALA A 12 25.15 -16.06 1.86
C ALA A 12 24.69 -16.20 3.32
N LEU A 13 24.99 -17.30 3.97
CA LEU A 13 24.67 -17.52 5.39
C LEU A 13 25.42 -16.55 6.30
N VAL A 14 26.71 -16.36 6.05
CA VAL A 14 27.54 -15.43 6.82
C VAL A 14 27.04 -14.00 6.60
N GLY A 15 26.68 -13.63 5.37
CA GLY A 15 26.11 -12.33 5.07
C GLY A 15 24.81 -12.08 5.81
N ALA A 16 23.90 -13.06 5.85
CA ALA A 16 22.66 -12.95 6.60
C ALA A 16 22.90 -12.82 8.11
N ALA A 17 23.90 -13.53 8.64
CA ALA A 17 24.27 -13.44 10.06
C ALA A 17 24.93 -12.12 10.42
N LEU A 18 25.70 -11.52 9.50
CA LEU A 18 26.40 -10.25 9.70
C LEU A 18 25.50 -9.03 9.48
N HIS A 19 24.37 -9.20 8.78
CA HIS A 19 23.42 -8.14 8.47
C HIS A 19 22.02 -8.51 8.95
N PRO A 20 21.82 -8.59 10.27
CA PRO A 20 20.50 -8.94 10.81
C PRO A 20 19.49 -7.86 10.44
N SER A 21 18.23 -8.28 10.27
CA SER A 21 17.14 -7.37 10.01
C SER A 21 16.96 -6.38 11.16
N VAL A 22 16.65 -5.14 10.85
CA VAL A 22 16.36 -4.11 11.85
C VAL A 22 14.89 -4.24 12.25
N GLY A 23 14.63 -4.24 13.57
CA GLY A 23 13.27 -4.22 14.10
C GLY A 23 12.59 -5.57 14.11
N GLU A 24 11.27 -5.53 14.07
CA GLU A 24 10.38 -6.67 14.21
C GLU A 24 9.73 -7.05 12.89
N PRO A 25 9.12 -8.26 12.80
CA PRO A 25 8.33 -8.63 11.61
C PRO A 25 7.09 -7.74 11.46
N TYR A 26 7.04 -7.02 10.35
CA TYR A 26 5.93 -6.14 9.99
C TYR A 26 5.41 -6.52 8.62
N GLN A 27 4.23 -6.02 8.33
CA GLN A 27 3.67 -6.02 6.99
C GLN A 27 3.53 -4.58 6.52
N GLU A 28 3.92 -4.34 5.27
CA GLU A 28 3.71 -3.07 4.59
C GLU A 28 2.58 -3.26 3.59
N THR A 29 1.56 -2.45 3.70
CA THR A 29 0.48 -2.42 2.72
C THR A 29 0.49 -1.07 2.04
N ARG A 30 0.39 -1.07 0.73
CA ARG A 30 0.25 0.14 -0.07
C ARG A 30 -1.11 0.12 -0.74
N LEU A 31 -1.82 1.23 -0.60
CA LEU A 31 -3.12 1.43 -1.24
C LEU A 31 -2.97 2.52 -2.29
N TYR A 32 -3.53 2.28 -3.46
CA TYR A 32 -3.42 3.18 -4.60
C TYR A 32 -4.81 3.70 -4.94
N PHE A 33 -5.01 5.00 -4.73
CA PHE A 33 -6.30 5.66 -4.91
C PHE A 33 -6.27 6.52 -6.16
N GLY A 34 -7.09 6.16 -7.15
CA GLY A 34 -7.32 7.03 -8.31
C GLY A 34 -8.28 8.15 -7.94
N THR A 35 -8.31 9.19 -8.75
CA THR A 35 -9.15 10.36 -8.50
C THR A 35 -10.15 10.64 -9.61
N GLU A 36 -10.03 9.98 -10.75
CA GLU A 36 -10.99 10.18 -11.85
C GLU A 36 -12.30 9.46 -11.52
N ARG A 37 -13.40 10.24 -11.48
CA ARG A 37 -14.73 9.67 -11.27
C ARG A 37 -15.35 9.20 -12.57
N THR A 38 -16.09 8.10 -12.51
CA THR A 38 -16.78 7.54 -13.67
C THR A 38 -18.17 8.13 -13.89
N ASP A 39 -18.66 8.97 -12.98
CA ASP A 39 -20.03 9.53 -13.00
C ASP A 39 -20.11 10.96 -13.54
N GLY A 40 -19.02 11.48 -14.06
CA GLY A 40 -19.01 12.81 -14.67
C GLY A 40 -18.93 13.99 -13.71
N ARG A 41 -18.77 13.75 -12.42
CA ARG A 41 -18.69 14.83 -11.42
C ARG A 41 -17.30 15.46 -11.30
N GLY A 42 -16.40 15.12 -12.22
CA GLY A 42 -15.03 15.58 -12.19
C GLY A 42 -14.15 14.79 -11.24
N PRO A 43 -12.87 15.15 -11.12
CA PRO A 43 -11.93 14.40 -10.27
C PRO A 43 -12.22 14.60 -8.78
N VAL A 44 -11.77 13.64 -7.99
CA VAL A 44 -11.73 13.79 -6.53
C VAL A 44 -10.66 14.83 -6.20
N GLU A 45 -11.08 15.93 -5.58
CA GLU A 45 -10.18 17.00 -5.21
C GLU A 45 -9.34 16.62 -4.00
N GLU A 46 -8.16 17.27 -3.87
CA GLU A 46 -7.26 17.00 -2.75
C GLU A 46 -7.95 17.11 -1.40
N GLN A 47 -8.76 18.16 -1.21
CA GLN A 47 -9.48 18.35 0.05
C GLN A 47 -10.49 17.24 0.32
N GLU A 48 -11.13 16.71 -0.71
CA GLU A 48 -12.05 15.58 -0.57
C GLU A 48 -11.28 14.33 -0.14
N PHE A 49 -10.15 14.07 -0.77
CA PHE A 49 -9.31 12.94 -0.41
C PHE A 49 -8.80 13.06 1.05
N MET A 50 -8.35 14.25 1.44
CA MET A 50 -7.86 14.48 2.80
C MET A 50 -8.97 14.28 3.83
N ARG A 51 -10.21 14.67 3.52
CA ARG A 51 -11.35 14.40 4.41
C ARG A 51 -11.60 12.89 4.53
N PHE A 52 -11.52 12.16 3.41
CA PHE A 52 -11.65 10.71 3.42
C PHE A 52 -10.55 10.06 4.27
N LEU A 53 -9.31 10.46 4.06
CA LEU A 53 -8.15 9.96 4.81
C LEU A 53 -8.36 10.14 6.33
N ASN A 54 -8.77 11.33 6.73
CA ASN A 54 -8.95 11.67 8.14
C ASN A 54 -10.15 10.94 8.76
N ARG A 55 -11.19 10.68 7.99
CA ARG A 55 -12.40 10.03 8.48
C ARG A 55 -12.28 8.50 8.50
N GLU A 56 -11.68 7.91 7.46
CA GLU A 56 -11.70 6.47 7.26
C GLU A 56 -10.36 5.78 7.54
N ILE A 57 -9.24 6.40 7.18
CA ILE A 57 -7.95 5.73 7.26
C ILE A 57 -7.25 5.99 8.59
N THR A 58 -7.14 7.25 8.98
CA THR A 58 -6.44 7.61 10.22
C THR A 58 -7.02 6.90 11.46
N PRO A 59 -8.35 6.81 11.65
CA PRO A 59 -8.88 6.09 12.80
C PRO A 59 -8.59 4.59 12.79
N ALA A 60 -8.43 4.00 11.60
CA ALA A 60 -8.12 2.58 11.47
C ALA A 60 -6.62 2.30 11.68
N PHE A 61 -5.76 3.30 11.48
CA PHE A 61 -4.31 3.21 11.62
C PHE A 61 -3.78 4.42 12.39
N PRO A 62 -4.18 4.54 13.68
CA PRO A 62 -3.85 5.74 14.47
C PRO A 62 -2.37 5.90 14.78
N GLU A 63 -1.60 4.82 14.71
CA GLU A 63 -0.15 4.84 14.92
C GLU A 63 0.62 5.50 13.79
N GLY A 64 -0.02 5.70 12.64
CA GLY A 64 0.58 6.46 11.56
C GLY A 64 0.39 5.84 10.19
N LEU A 65 0.56 6.69 9.20
CA LEU A 65 0.55 6.35 7.79
C LEU A 65 1.43 7.34 7.03
N THR A 66 1.82 6.98 5.82
CA THR A 66 2.48 7.92 4.92
C THR A 66 1.62 8.10 3.70
N LEU A 67 1.38 9.34 3.32
CA LEU A 67 0.65 9.70 2.12
C LEU A 67 1.60 10.32 1.10
N GLN A 68 1.54 9.82 -0.12
CA GLN A 68 2.27 10.38 -1.26
C GLN A 68 1.30 10.61 -2.39
N ASP A 69 1.46 11.72 -3.11
CA ASP A 69 0.74 11.95 -4.35
C ASP A 69 1.62 11.58 -5.53
N GLY A 70 0.98 11.23 -6.62
CA GLY A 70 1.67 10.82 -7.83
C GLY A 70 0.82 11.07 -9.06
N TYR A 71 1.39 10.72 -10.19
CA TYR A 71 0.74 10.80 -11.48
C TYR A 71 0.25 9.41 -11.87
N GLY A 72 -1.06 9.29 -12.10
CA GLY A 72 -1.67 8.04 -12.54
C GLY A 72 -2.06 8.12 -14.01
N GLN A 73 -1.93 6.99 -14.71
CA GLN A 73 -2.31 6.91 -16.11
C GLN A 73 -2.80 5.51 -16.44
N TRP A 74 -3.92 5.44 -17.10
CA TRP A 74 -4.49 4.17 -17.54
C TRP A 74 -5.31 4.35 -18.80
N ARG A 75 -5.55 3.26 -19.51
CA ARG A 75 -6.33 3.27 -20.74
C ARG A 75 -7.73 2.74 -20.45
N GLY A 76 -8.72 3.55 -20.77
CA GLY A 76 -10.13 3.17 -20.63
C GLY A 76 -10.57 2.18 -21.70
N GLN A 77 -11.76 1.63 -21.52
CA GLN A 77 -12.34 0.68 -22.47
C GLN A 77 -12.60 1.30 -23.83
N ASP A 78 -12.81 2.61 -23.88
CA ASP A 78 -12.99 3.38 -25.11
C ASP A 78 -11.66 3.64 -25.85
N GLY A 79 -10.55 3.14 -25.33
CA GLY A 79 -9.22 3.33 -25.91
C GLY A 79 -8.56 4.65 -25.55
N LYS A 80 -9.24 5.54 -24.83
CA LYS A 80 -8.68 6.83 -24.41
C LYS A 80 -7.83 6.66 -23.17
N VAL A 81 -6.73 7.41 -23.11
CA VAL A 81 -5.84 7.44 -21.96
C VAL A 81 -6.38 8.43 -20.94
N VAL A 82 -6.54 7.98 -19.72
CA VAL A 82 -6.94 8.80 -18.57
C VAL A 82 -5.71 9.19 -17.79
N HIS A 83 -5.60 10.47 -17.46
CA HIS A 83 -4.55 11.03 -16.63
C HIS A 83 -5.19 11.54 -15.35
N GLU A 84 -4.62 11.20 -14.22
CA GLU A 84 -5.18 11.59 -12.93
C GLU A 84 -4.12 11.79 -11.87
N THR A 85 -4.42 12.58 -10.84
CA THR A 85 -3.67 12.54 -9.60
C THR A 85 -3.97 11.22 -8.91
N SER A 86 -2.94 10.56 -8.44
CA SER A 86 -3.06 9.29 -7.72
C SER A 86 -2.47 9.46 -6.33
N TYR A 87 -3.11 8.88 -5.33
CA TYR A 87 -2.60 8.90 -3.96
C TYR A 87 -2.16 7.50 -3.55
N GLU A 88 -0.99 7.42 -2.93
CA GLU A 88 -0.46 6.19 -2.37
C GLU A 88 -0.40 6.34 -0.86
N VAL A 89 -1.08 5.45 -0.16
CA VAL A 89 -1.05 5.39 1.30
C VAL A 89 -0.24 4.17 1.72
N VAL A 90 0.81 4.39 2.49
CA VAL A 90 1.67 3.33 3.01
C VAL A 90 1.32 3.09 4.48
N LEU A 91 0.99 1.84 4.79
CA LEU A 91 0.61 1.39 6.12
C LEU A 91 1.60 0.34 6.59
N LEU A 92 2.13 0.52 7.80
CA LEU A 92 3.00 -0.47 8.43
C LEU A 92 2.33 -0.96 9.71
N TYR A 93 2.29 -2.28 9.89
CA TYR A 93 1.70 -2.87 11.08
C TYR A 93 2.37 -4.21 11.39
N PRO A 94 2.35 -4.64 12.67
CA PRO A 94 2.95 -5.91 13.05
C PRO A 94 2.33 -7.07 12.26
N GLU A 95 3.15 -7.99 11.78
CA GLU A 95 2.68 -9.16 11.02
C GLU A 95 1.63 -9.96 11.80
N LYS A 96 1.77 -10.05 13.12
CA LYS A 96 0.81 -10.76 13.98
C LYS A 96 -0.59 -10.16 13.97
N GLU A 97 -0.75 -8.90 13.54
CA GLU A 97 -2.03 -8.21 13.47
C GLU A 97 -2.62 -8.23 12.06
N ALA A 98 -2.01 -8.96 11.13
CA ALA A 98 -2.37 -8.91 9.71
C ALA A 98 -3.85 -9.21 9.45
N ASP A 99 -4.43 -10.19 10.12
CA ASP A 99 -5.82 -10.56 9.90
C ASP A 99 -6.79 -9.44 10.32
N ALA A 100 -6.56 -8.86 11.50
CA ALA A 100 -7.40 -7.76 11.98
C ALA A 100 -7.24 -6.52 11.10
N ARG A 101 -6.02 -6.23 10.68
CA ARG A 101 -5.73 -5.09 9.80
C ARG A 101 -6.31 -5.29 8.41
N ASN A 102 -6.31 -6.52 7.91
CA ASN A 102 -6.90 -6.84 6.61
C ASN A 102 -8.37 -6.42 6.55
N THR A 103 -9.14 -6.72 7.58
CA THR A 103 -10.55 -6.33 7.64
C THR A 103 -10.71 -4.81 7.53
N ARG A 104 -9.87 -4.05 8.23
CA ARG A 104 -9.90 -2.59 8.18
C ARG A 104 -9.52 -2.06 6.79
N ILE A 105 -8.48 -2.65 6.19
CA ILE A 105 -8.00 -2.25 4.86
C ILE A 105 -9.09 -2.48 3.81
N GLU A 106 -9.73 -3.64 3.82
CA GLU A 106 -10.77 -3.94 2.84
C GLU A 106 -11.99 -3.04 3.02
N ARG A 107 -12.32 -2.66 4.25
CA ARG A 107 -13.39 -1.70 4.52
C ARG A 107 -13.06 -0.31 3.96
N ILE A 108 -11.81 0.12 4.10
CA ILE A 108 -11.34 1.40 3.53
C ILE A 108 -11.47 1.38 2.01
N ARG A 109 -11.02 0.31 1.37
CA ARG A 109 -11.08 0.17 -0.09
C ARG A 109 -12.52 0.24 -0.58
N GLN A 110 -13.40 -0.52 0.04
CA GLN A 110 -14.81 -0.54 -0.34
C GLN A 110 -15.47 0.83 -0.14
N ALA A 111 -15.18 1.51 0.97
CA ALA A 111 -15.74 2.83 1.24
C ALA A 111 -15.33 3.85 0.18
N TYR A 112 -14.09 3.82 -0.26
CA TYR A 112 -13.62 4.74 -1.30
C TYR A 112 -14.26 4.43 -2.65
N GLU A 113 -14.32 3.16 -3.03
CA GLU A 113 -14.95 2.74 -4.29
C GLU A 113 -16.41 3.19 -4.35
N ASP A 114 -17.16 3.01 -3.27
CA ASP A 114 -18.56 3.37 -3.20
C ASP A 114 -18.77 4.89 -3.19
N GLN A 115 -17.96 5.61 -2.41
CA GLN A 115 -18.13 7.04 -2.24
C GLN A 115 -17.73 7.84 -3.46
N TYR A 116 -16.66 7.42 -4.15
CA TYR A 116 -16.06 8.19 -5.25
C TYR A 116 -16.21 7.52 -6.61
N ARG A 117 -17.06 6.52 -6.71
CA ARG A 117 -17.36 5.84 -7.98
C ARG A 117 -16.09 5.34 -8.66
N GLN A 118 -15.28 4.64 -7.89
CA GLN A 118 -14.06 4.02 -8.40
C GLN A 118 -14.31 2.54 -8.63
N ASP A 119 -13.76 1.99 -9.72
CA ASP A 119 -13.88 0.57 -10.00
C ASP A 119 -13.04 -0.26 -9.03
N SER A 120 -11.93 0.28 -8.59
CA SER A 120 -11.05 -0.42 -7.66
C SER A 120 -10.13 0.55 -6.91
N VAL A 121 -9.64 0.10 -5.78
CA VAL A 121 -8.49 0.68 -5.08
C VAL A 121 -7.40 -0.38 -5.12
N GLY A 122 -6.26 -0.05 -5.71
CA GLY A 122 -5.13 -0.97 -5.79
C GLY A 122 -4.56 -1.28 -4.41
N ARG A 123 -4.07 -2.50 -4.22
CA ARG A 123 -3.44 -2.91 -2.97
C ARG A 123 -2.24 -3.81 -3.27
N SER A 124 -1.14 -3.54 -2.60
CA SER A 124 0.00 -4.45 -2.56
C SER A 124 0.45 -4.65 -1.12
N ASP A 125 0.92 -5.85 -0.81
CA ASP A 125 1.41 -6.21 0.52
C ASP A 125 2.81 -6.77 0.41
N ASP A 126 3.64 -6.49 1.41
CA ASP A 126 4.99 -7.02 1.49
C ASP A 126 5.34 -7.27 2.96
N LYS A 127 6.08 -8.34 3.20
CA LYS A 127 6.62 -8.64 4.53
C LYS A 127 7.95 -7.92 4.68
N VAL A 128 8.06 -7.13 5.74
CA VAL A 128 9.24 -6.30 5.99
C VAL A 128 9.68 -6.42 7.43
N SER A 129 10.89 -5.97 7.72
CA SER A 129 11.32 -5.71 9.09
C SER A 129 11.27 -4.22 9.33
N ALA A 130 10.65 -3.81 10.42
CA ALA A 130 10.51 -2.40 10.74
C ALA A 130 10.88 -2.14 12.19
N GLY A 131 11.57 -1.02 12.44
CA GLY A 131 11.94 -0.57 13.77
C GLY A 131 11.48 0.85 14.03
N PHE A 132 11.04 1.08 15.26
CA PHE A 132 10.57 2.39 15.69
C PHE A 132 11.17 2.77 17.03
#